data_c3bd9744b9b65e5c19f42a98caae58bf
#
_entry.id   c3bd9744b9b65e5c19f42a98caae58bf
#
_cell.length_a   1.000
_cell.length_b   1.000
_cell.length_c   1.000
_cell.angle_alpha   90.00
_cell.angle_beta   90.00
_cell.angle_gamma   90.00
#
_symmetry.space_group_name_H-M   'P 1'
#
loop_
_entity.id
_entity.type
_entity.pdbx_description
1 polymer ?
#
loop_
_entity_poly.entity_id
_entity_poly.type
_entity_poly.pdbx_seq_one_letter_code
_entity_poly.pdbx_strand_id
1 'polypeptide(L)'
;VASRGLGDVYKRQLQSEGRDPIHLPKSFTPADQRGLFDRYLDEEEPNLNFVKLIASARADKNTGVDARLKLKARRKADALTKKMFESTEGIKTGCEVGISADQVEEVVQSLDGMVGKYSYSRTWLTENLDYPTILNNFVHLFQFANDHMLLELPSYGAQLGVFERFMGTPGKGDYRTGAVFRLKDQASLLQTLMYERFLSSEGIELELVIAWFFTDYLEQEFGAKGLKYRASSPTATYLEKSRHLFSEMESVLKQFTLHVDYGEVDPELLTITSEQLSYGDIPSQVVDKYAYVANNADIQGIQHLLFSDQSGLVHISSDLEAESFLHLVIANDIAYDQFHEYQQRNIDFLVEKGILTGDRDRIAFASAPQLHVLKELWEYEVTSCLHHSAAGQKAIDEMVSAGWLVHRSTLLSAAEVSYFNYFLNDKEFSNGPSLRNRYLHGSQADGDDDRVHRHTYLTALRLLVALVIKINDDFCLTDNAVLAKE
;
A
#
# COMPACT_ATOMS: atom_id res chain seq x y z
N VAL A 1 -30.36 3.98 -30.56
CA VAL A 1 -29.46 2.81 -30.34
C VAL A 1 -28.01 3.19 -30.61
N ALA A 2 -27.72 3.93 -31.69
CA ALA A 2 -26.32 4.36 -32.00
C ALA A 2 -25.71 5.30 -30.96
N SER A 3 -26.49 6.15 -30.29
CA SER A 3 -25.97 7.07 -29.26
C SER A 3 -25.58 6.39 -27.95
N ARG A 4 -26.25 5.27 -27.59
CA ARG A 4 -25.87 4.48 -26.41
C ARG A 4 -24.53 3.74 -26.62
N GLY A 5 -24.34 3.15 -27.82
CA GLY A 5 -23.09 2.43 -28.12
C GLY A 5 -21.83 3.33 -28.12
N LEU A 6 -21.96 4.55 -28.68
CA LEU A 6 -20.86 5.53 -28.64
C LEU A 6 -20.52 5.98 -27.19
N GLY A 7 -21.54 6.23 -26.36
CA GLY A 7 -21.33 6.60 -24.96
C GLY A 7 -20.52 5.56 -24.20
N ASP A 8 -20.74 4.27 -24.42
CA ASP A 8 -20.01 3.18 -23.76
C ASP A 8 -18.56 3.06 -24.24
N VAL A 9 -18.29 3.35 -25.51
CA VAL A 9 -16.94 3.39 -26.08
C VAL A 9 -16.08 4.44 -25.40
N TYR A 10 -16.61 5.65 -25.13
CA TYR A 10 -15.86 6.74 -24.49
C TYR A 10 -15.57 6.51 -23.03
N LYS A 11 -16.50 5.91 -22.32
CA LYS A 11 -16.30 5.53 -20.91
C LYS A 11 -15.15 4.55 -20.75
N ARG A 12 -15.04 3.60 -21.68
CA ARG A 12 -13.96 2.60 -21.69
C ARG A 12 -12.56 3.20 -21.94
N GLN A 13 -12.45 4.37 -22.56
CA GLN A 13 -11.17 5.05 -22.72
C GLN A 13 -10.57 5.56 -21.40
N LEU A 14 -11.39 5.74 -20.38
CA LEU A 14 -10.94 6.12 -19.05
C LEU A 14 -10.53 4.91 -18.18
N GLN A 15 -10.70 3.68 -18.68
CA GLN A 15 -10.30 2.46 -17.99
C GLN A 15 -8.78 2.24 -18.08
N SER A 16 -8.22 1.50 -17.12
CA SER A 16 -6.81 1.12 -17.09
C SER A 16 -6.40 0.29 -18.30
N GLU A 17 -5.14 0.29 -18.62
CA GLU A 17 -4.53 -0.50 -19.70
C GLU A 17 -4.75 -2.02 -19.50
N GLY A 18 -4.90 -2.74 -20.58
CA GLY A 18 -5.16 -4.19 -20.62
C GLY A 18 -6.33 -4.59 -21.54
N ARG A 19 -7.04 -3.61 -22.11
CA ARG A 19 -8.05 -3.83 -23.17
C ARG A 19 -7.63 -3.13 -24.45
N ASP A 20 -8.00 -3.69 -25.59
CA ASP A 20 -7.69 -3.12 -26.89
C ASP A 20 -8.04 -1.61 -26.96
N PRO A 21 -7.14 -0.77 -27.50
CA PRO A 21 -7.37 0.65 -27.59
C PRO A 21 -8.60 0.91 -28.46
N ILE A 22 -9.54 1.67 -27.93
CA ILE A 22 -10.74 2.06 -28.69
C ILE A 22 -10.40 3.28 -29.52
N HIS A 23 -10.40 3.11 -30.83
CA HIS A 23 -10.15 4.20 -31.77
C HIS A 23 -11.40 5.06 -31.96
N LEU A 24 -11.27 6.35 -31.62
CA LEU A 24 -12.33 7.32 -31.87
C LEU A 24 -12.26 7.86 -33.30
N PRO A 25 -13.42 8.23 -33.90
CA PRO A 25 -13.42 8.95 -35.17
C PRO A 25 -12.57 10.23 -35.05
N LYS A 26 -11.75 10.52 -36.06
CA LYS A 26 -10.89 11.72 -36.07
C LYS A 26 -11.69 13.03 -36.02
N SER A 27 -12.96 13.00 -36.43
CA SER A 27 -13.89 14.14 -36.37
C SER A 27 -14.44 14.44 -34.98
N PHE A 28 -14.15 13.57 -33.99
CA PHE A 28 -14.70 13.70 -32.65
C PHE A 28 -13.78 14.58 -31.79
N THR A 29 -14.33 15.69 -31.32
CA THR A 29 -13.56 16.69 -30.57
C THR A 29 -13.67 16.49 -29.06
N PRO A 30 -12.75 17.07 -28.26
CA PRO A 30 -12.86 17.09 -26.80
C PRO A 30 -14.16 17.72 -26.30
N ALA A 31 -14.72 18.70 -27.05
CA ALA A 31 -16.00 19.31 -26.71
C ALA A 31 -17.15 18.32 -26.88
N ASP A 32 -17.13 17.51 -27.95
CA ASP A 32 -18.12 16.46 -28.17
C ASP A 32 -18.08 15.41 -27.08
N GLN A 33 -16.86 15.01 -26.66
CA GLN A 33 -16.63 14.05 -25.58
C GLN A 33 -17.19 14.59 -24.26
N ARG A 34 -16.87 15.84 -23.93
CA ARG A 34 -17.42 16.51 -22.75
C ARG A 34 -18.96 16.54 -22.79
N GLY A 35 -19.56 16.89 -23.90
CA GLY A 35 -21.00 16.91 -24.04
C GLY A 35 -21.65 15.54 -23.85
N LEU A 36 -20.95 14.44 -24.20
CA LEU A 36 -21.43 13.08 -23.95
C LEU A 36 -21.37 12.74 -22.47
N PHE A 37 -20.27 13.08 -21.80
CA PHE A 37 -20.13 12.86 -20.34
C PHE A 37 -21.19 13.65 -19.57
N ASP A 38 -21.42 14.93 -19.91
CA ASP A 38 -22.44 15.75 -19.26
C ASP A 38 -23.84 15.13 -19.42
N ARG A 39 -24.23 14.71 -20.63
CA ARG A 39 -25.53 14.05 -20.89
C ARG A 39 -25.66 12.74 -20.10
N TYR A 40 -24.58 11.94 -20.06
CA TYR A 40 -24.57 10.69 -19.28
C TYR A 40 -24.77 10.92 -17.79
N LEU A 41 -24.13 11.93 -17.22
CA LEU A 41 -24.30 12.29 -15.82
C LEU A 41 -25.71 12.83 -15.51
N ASP A 42 -26.43 13.33 -16.50
CA ASP A 42 -27.82 13.81 -16.38
C ASP A 42 -28.86 12.69 -16.54
N GLU A 43 -28.46 11.46 -16.96
CA GLU A 43 -29.34 10.31 -16.96
C GLU A 43 -29.89 10.04 -15.56
N GLU A 44 -31.13 9.53 -15.48
CA GLU A 44 -31.77 9.22 -14.18
C GLU A 44 -31.03 8.15 -13.43
N GLU A 45 -30.63 7.06 -14.08
CA GLU A 45 -29.94 5.90 -13.53
C GLU A 45 -28.68 5.53 -14.32
N PRO A 46 -27.62 6.36 -14.30
CA PRO A 46 -26.35 6.02 -14.94
C PRO A 46 -25.64 4.94 -14.12
N ASN A 47 -24.83 4.14 -14.79
CA ASN A 47 -24.03 3.12 -14.11
C ASN A 47 -22.98 3.77 -13.18
N LEU A 48 -23.05 3.44 -11.89
CA LEU A 48 -22.19 4.03 -10.84
C LEU A 48 -20.69 3.88 -11.16
N ASN A 49 -20.27 2.75 -11.73
CA ASN A 49 -18.85 2.53 -12.04
C ASN A 49 -18.35 3.51 -13.10
N PHE A 50 -19.13 3.80 -14.13
CA PHE A 50 -18.77 4.80 -15.14
C PHE A 50 -18.83 6.23 -14.60
N VAL A 51 -19.77 6.53 -13.70
CA VAL A 51 -19.80 7.82 -13.00
C VAL A 51 -18.53 8.01 -12.17
N LYS A 52 -18.09 6.97 -11.43
CA LYS A 52 -16.84 6.99 -10.68
C LYS A 52 -15.62 7.15 -11.58
N LEU A 53 -15.56 6.49 -12.74
CA LEU A 53 -14.49 6.67 -13.72
C LEU A 53 -14.36 8.13 -14.18
N ILE A 54 -15.48 8.80 -14.48
CA ILE A 54 -15.46 10.23 -14.85
C ILE A 54 -15.00 11.09 -13.66
N ALA A 55 -15.44 10.76 -12.46
CA ALA A 55 -15.07 11.49 -11.24
C ALA A 55 -13.57 11.38 -10.90
N SER A 56 -12.95 10.21 -11.16
CA SER A 56 -11.53 9.94 -10.89
C SER A 56 -10.61 10.32 -12.05
N ALA A 57 -11.14 10.47 -13.27
CA ALA A 57 -10.34 10.74 -14.46
C ALA A 57 -9.42 11.97 -14.27
N ARG A 58 -8.21 11.91 -14.83
CA ARG A 58 -7.31 13.07 -14.85
C ARG A 58 -7.90 14.20 -15.69
N ALA A 59 -7.85 15.42 -15.16
CA ALA A 59 -8.29 16.58 -15.94
C ALA A 59 -7.34 16.77 -17.14
N ASP A 60 -7.88 16.69 -18.36
CA ASP A 60 -7.12 16.81 -19.59
C ASP A 60 -7.96 17.49 -20.67
N LYS A 61 -7.37 18.50 -21.32
CA LYS A 61 -8.01 19.22 -22.41
C LYS A 61 -8.32 18.32 -23.63
N ASN A 62 -7.52 17.27 -23.84
CA ASN A 62 -7.70 16.35 -24.96
C ASN A 62 -8.87 15.38 -24.75
N THR A 63 -9.25 15.11 -23.52
CA THR A 63 -10.41 14.25 -23.17
C THR A 63 -11.65 15.05 -22.82
N GLY A 64 -11.56 16.37 -22.75
CA GLY A 64 -12.67 17.24 -22.37
C GLY A 64 -13.07 17.13 -20.89
N VAL A 65 -12.28 16.43 -20.06
CA VAL A 65 -12.51 16.29 -18.61
C VAL A 65 -11.92 17.49 -17.90
N ASP A 66 -12.76 18.29 -17.25
CA ASP A 66 -12.36 19.41 -16.42
C ASP A 66 -12.83 19.27 -14.97
N ALA A 67 -12.42 20.20 -14.10
CA ALA A 67 -12.76 20.20 -12.68
C ALA A 67 -14.27 20.25 -12.41
N ARG A 68 -15.05 20.96 -13.26
CA ARG A 68 -16.51 21.08 -13.12
C ARG A 68 -17.19 19.76 -13.42
N LEU A 69 -16.78 19.10 -14.50
CA LEU A 69 -17.31 17.78 -14.88
C LEU A 69 -17.01 16.74 -13.80
N LYS A 70 -15.76 16.73 -13.28
CA LYS A 70 -15.36 15.87 -12.16
C LYS A 70 -16.21 16.11 -10.91
N LEU A 71 -16.47 17.37 -10.55
CA LEU A 71 -17.31 17.72 -9.40
C LEU A 71 -18.75 17.24 -9.60
N LYS A 72 -19.33 17.43 -10.80
CA LYS A 72 -20.65 16.93 -11.15
C LYS A 72 -20.71 15.40 -11.02
N ALA A 73 -19.70 14.71 -11.54
CA ALA A 73 -19.59 13.26 -11.45
C ALA A 73 -19.47 12.76 -10.00
N ARG A 74 -18.66 13.42 -9.16
CA ARG A 74 -18.55 13.09 -7.73
C ARG A 74 -19.88 13.22 -7.00
N ARG A 75 -20.56 14.35 -7.16
CA ARG A 75 -21.89 14.57 -6.55
C ARG A 75 -22.91 13.53 -7.01
N LYS A 76 -22.89 13.14 -8.30
CA LYS A 76 -23.76 12.10 -8.84
C LYS A 76 -23.40 10.72 -8.25
N ALA A 77 -22.11 10.38 -8.14
CA ALA A 77 -21.64 9.14 -7.53
C ALA A 77 -22.07 9.04 -6.06
N ASP A 78 -21.93 10.12 -5.30
CA ASP A 78 -22.33 10.17 -3.89
C ASP A 78 -23.85 9.96 -3.75
N ALA A 79 -24.66 10.63 -4.59
CA ALA A 79 -26.11 10.48 -4.58
C ALA A 79 -26.56 9.05 -4.94
N LEU A 80 -25.95 8.44 -5.98
CA LEU A 80 -26.25 7.07 -6.39
C LEU A 80 -25.82 6.06 -5.32
N THR A 81 -24.66 6.27 -4.71
CA THR A 81 -24.17 5.43 -3.61
C THR A 81 -25.13 5.48 -2.42
N LYS A 82 -25.54 6.70 -2.04
CA LYS A 82 -26.53 6.90 -0.95
C LYS A 82 -27.85 6.17 -1.26
N LYS A 83 -28.42 6.37 -2.46
CA LYS A 83 -29.66 5.70 -2.89
C LYS A 83 -29.52 4.17 -2.85
N MET A 84 -28.36 3.63 -3.25
CA MET A 84 -28.10 2.19 -3.20
C MET A 84 -28.10 1.65 -1.77
N PHE A 85 -27.51 2.36 -0.82
CA PHE A 85 -27.49 1.95 0.60
C PHE A 85 -28.82 2.18 1.31
N GLU A 86 -29.65 3.12 0.90
CA GLU A 86 -31.01 3.33 1.43
C GLU A 86 -31.98 2.22 1.01
N SER A 87 -31.74 1.57 -0.11
CA SER A 87 -32.66 0.56 -0.71
C SER A 87 -32.30 -0.89 -0.36
N THR A 88 -31.18 -1.15 0.30
CA THR A 88 -30.69 -2.50 0.58
C THR A 88 -30.37 -2.62 2.07
N GLU A 89 -30.75 -3.73 2.71
CA GLU A 89 -30.13 -4.15 3.98
C GLU A 89 -28.65 -4.48 3.66
N GLY A 90 -27.82 -3.44 3.66
CA GLY A 90 -26.43 -3.53 3.22
C GLY A 90 -25.60 -4.39 4.16
N ILE A 91 -24.65 -5.11 3.61
CA ILE A 91 -23.61 -5.77 4.39
C ILE A 91 -22.87 -4.68 5.19
N LYS A 92 -22.93 -4.75 6.52
CA LYS A 92 -22.19 -3.84 7.39
C LYS A 92 -20.71 -4.15 7.23
N THR A 93 -19.96 -3.21 6.69
CA THR A 93 -18.50 -3.28 6.63
C THR A 93 -17.94 -2.17 7.50
N GLY A 94 -16.88 -2.43 8.24
CA GLY A 94 -16.29 -1.40 9.08
C GLY A 94 -15.19 -1.92 9.98
N CYS A 95 -14.76 -1.06 10.89
CA CYS A 95 -13.74 -1.37 11.86
C CYS A 95 -14.10 -0.75 13.21
N GLU A 96 -13.91 -1.52 14.27
CA GLU A 96 -14.02 -1.07 15.67
C GLU A 96 -12.65 -1.19 16.33
N VAL A 97 -12.18 -0.11 16.95
CA VAL A 97 -10.91 -0.08 17.66
C VAL A 97 -11.14 0.47 19.05
N GLY A 98 -10.68 -0.23 20.08
CA GLY A 98 -10.88 0.18 21.47
C GLY A 98 -9.81 -0.30 22.42
N ILE A 99 -9.84 0.24 23.64
CA ILE A 99 -8.98 -0.16 24.77
C ILE A 99 -9.88 -0.86 25.80
N SER A 100 -9.47 -2.06 26.24
CA SER A 100 -10.14 -2.85 27.26
C SER A 100 -9.37 -2.79 28.58
N ALA A 101 -10.08 -2.56 29.67
CA ALA A 101 -9.51 -2.54 31.02
C ALA A 101 -9.23 -3.96 31.58
N ASP A 102 -10.04 -4.92 31.14
CA ASP A 102 -10.04 -6.29 31.72
C ASP A 102 -9.33 -7.32 30.83
N GLN A 103 -8.76 -6.89 29.68
CA GLN A 103 -8.08 -7.76 28.74
C GLN A 103 -6.66 -8.07 29.23
N VAL A 104 -6.30 -9.36 29.26
CA VAL A 104 -4.98 -9.84 29.63
C VAL A 104 -4.03 -9.84 28.41
N GLU A 105 -4.51 -10.32 27.28
CA GLU A 105 -3.76 -10.34 26.02
C GLU A 105 -3.51 -8.90 25.54
N GLU A 106 -2.31 -8.65 25.04
CA GLU A 106 -1.90 -7.32 24.54
C GLU A 106 -2.84 -6.80 23.48
N VAL A 107 -3.21 -7.67 22.53
CA VAL A 107 -4.16 -7.38 21.45
C VAL A 107 -5.09 -8.57 21.20
N VAL A 108 -6.37 -8.29 21.04
CA VAL A 108 -7.38 -9.26 20.58
C VAL A 108 -7.97 -8.74 19.27
N GLN A 109 -7.87 -9.56 18.23
CA GLN A 109 -8.43 -9.28 16.92
C GLN A 109 -9.52 -10.29 16.61
N SER A 110 -10.65 -9.82 16.08
CA SER A 110 -11.75 -10.68 15.63
C SER A 110 -12.46 -10.07 14.44
N LEU A 111 -13.13 -10.92 13.67
CA LEU A 111 -13.95 -10.54 12.54
C LEU A 111 -15.41 -10.93 12.84
N ASP A 112 -16.29 -9.95 12.85
CA ASP A 112 -17.74 -10.16 13.03
C ASP A 112 -18.44 -9.80 11.71
N GLY A 113 -18.73 -10.82 10.92
CA GLY A 113 -19.14 -10.64 9.53
C GLY A 113 -18.04 -9.98 8.69
N MET A 114 -18.24 -8.72 8.29
CA MET A 114 -17.24 -7.89 7.60
C MET A 114 -16.81 -6.68 8.45
N VAL A 115 -16.96 -6.76 9.77
CA VAL A 115 -16.50 -5.74 10.71
C VAL A 115 -15.28 -6.27 11.46
N GLY A 116 -14.12 -5.66 11.22
CA GLY A 116 -12.89 -5.94 11.96
C GLY A 116 -12.95 -5.30 13.35
N LYS A 117 -12.70 -6.08 14.41
CA LYS A 117 -12.68 -5.61 15.80
C LYS A 117 -11.26 -5.76 16.36
N TYR A 118 -10.73 -4.68 16.91
CA TYR A 118 -9.40 -4.62 17.50
C TYR A 118 -9.51 -4.07 18.92
N SER A 119 -9.11 -4.86 19.91
CA SER A 119 -9.11 -4.47 21.32
C SER A 119 -7.70 -4.57 21.89
N TYR A 120 -7.27 -3.53 22.59
CA TYR A 120 -5.92 -3.41 23.18
C TYR A 120 -6.00 -3.38 24.69
N SER A 121 -5.06 -4.07 25.37
CA SER A 121 -4.97 -4.10 26.83
C SER A 121 -4.58 -2.72 27.37
N ARG A 122 -5.42 -2.16 28.26
CA ARG A 122 -5.08 -0.91 28.96
C ARG A 122 -3.84 -1.07 29.83
N THR A 123 -3.71 -2.21 30.51
CA THR A 123 -2.57 -2.53 31.37
C THR A 123 -1.28 -2.50 30.58
N TRP A 124 -1.22 -3.24 29.46
CA TRP A 124 -0.08 -3.22 28.57
C TRP A 124 0.31 -1.80 28.13
N LEU A 125 -0.65 -1.03 27.63
CA LEU A 125 -0.40 0.32 27.14
C LEU A 125 0.11 1.25 28.24
N THR A 126 -0.38 1.11 29.49
CA THR A 126 0.02 1.95 30.62
C THR A 126 1.41 1.57 31.17
N GLU A 127 1.77 0.30 31.11
CA GLU A 127 3.07 -0.19 31.56
C GLU A 127 4.21 0.06 30.54
N ASN A 128 3.89 0.45 29.31
CA ASN A 128 4.81 0.57 28.18
C ASN A 128 4.76 1.99 27.56
N LEU A 129 5.08 3.01 28.37
CA LEU A 129 5.04 4.43 28.00
C LEU A 129 6.43 5.01 27.67
N ASP A 130 7.48 4.21 27.62
CA ASP A 130 8.77 4.68 27.12
C ASP A 130 8.71 4.89 25.59
N TYR A 131 9.48 5.87 25.11
CA TYR A 131 9.42 6.31 23.73
C TYR A 131 9.75 5.21 22.70
N PRO A 132 10.77 4.36 22.90
CA PRO A 132 11.02 3.23 22.03
C PRO A 132 9.81 2.30 21.91
N THR A 133 9.20 1.92 23.03
CA THR A 133 8.04 1.01 23.03
C THR A 133 6.82 1.66 22.39
N ILE A 134 6.60 2.96 22.61
CA ILE A 134 5.52 3.70 21.94
C ILE A 134 5.63 3.58 20.42
N LEU A 135 6.83 3.75 19.84
CA LEU A 135 7.03 3.59 18.39
C LEU A 135 6.93 2.13 17.95
N ASN A 136 7.49 1.17 18.72
CA ASN A 136 7.40 -0.25 18.42
C ASN A 136 5.95 -0.77 18.43
N ASN A 137 5.07 -0.21 19.23
CA ASN A 137 3.65 -0.59 19.26
C ASN A 137 2.96 -0.42 17.89
N PHE A 138 3.43 0.47 17.02
CA PHE A 138 2.91 0.58 15.66
C PHE A 138 3.22 -0.65 14.79
N VAL A 139 4.34 -1.33 15.05
CA VAL A 139 4.67 -2.61 14.40
C VAL A 139 4.05 -3.77 15.18
N HIS A 140 4.34 -3.85 16.48
CA HIS A 140 3.97 -4.99 17.33
C HIS A 140 2.45 -5.13 17.56
N LEU A 141 1.76 -4.04 17.98
CA LEU A 141 0.33 -4.09 18.27
C LEU A 141 -0.55 -3.77 17.07
N PHE A 142 -0.16 -2.74 16.28
CA PHE A 142 -1.03 -2.21 15.22
C PHE A 142 -0.70 -2.78 13.85
N GLN A 143 0.38 -3.56 13.72
CA GLN A 143 0.76 -4.27 12.49
C GLN A 143 0.89 -3.34 11.28
N PHE A 144 1.55 -2.19 11.45
CA PHE A 144 1.83 -1.28 10.34
C PHE A 144 2.87 -1.83 9.39
N ALA A 145 3.72 -2.74 9.85
CA ALA A 145 4.69 -3.47 9.05
C ALA A 145 4.69 -4.95 9.46
N ASN A 146 5.11 -5.82 8.55
CA ASN A 146 5.34 -7.24 8.81
C ASN A 146 6.73 -7.49 9.41
N ASP A 147 7.08 -8.76 9.65
CA ASP A 147 8.37 -9.18 10.24
C ASP A 147 9.58 -8.83 9.35
N HIS A 148 9.39 -8.59 8.07
CA HIS A 148 10.41 -8.12 7.13
C HIS A 148 10.36 -6.61 6.89
N MET A 149 9.69 -5.87 7.77
CA MET A 149 9.54 -4.41 7.74
C MET A 149 8.95 -3.86 6.44
N LEU A 150 8.19 -4.68 5.70
CA LEU A 150 7.33 -4.22 4.61
C LEU A 150 6.03 -3.69 5.20
N LEU A 151 5.60 -2.50 4.77
CA LEU A 151 4.37 -1.90 5.29
C LEU A 151 3.14 -2.72 4.92
N GLU A 152 2.26 -2.94 5.90
CA GLU A 152 0.94 -3.57 5.71
C GLU A 152 -0.14 -2.60 5.21
N LEU A 153 0.16 -1.30 5.21
CA LEU A 153 -0.76 -0.23 4.88
C LEU A 153 -1.08 -0.10 3.37
N PRO A 154 -0.15 -0.37 2.43
CA PRO A 154 -0.42 -0.28 1.00
C PRO A 154 -1.47 -1.27 0.50
N SER A 155 -2.02 -0.99 -0.68
CA SER A 155 -2.83 -1.94 -1.43
C SER A 155 -1.94 -2.83 -2.27
N TYR A 156 -2.06 -4.13 -2.10
CA TYR A 156 -1.31 -5.14 -2.86
C TYR A 156 -2.23 -5.90 -3.82
N GLY A 157 -1.73 -6.27 -4.98
CA GLY A 157 -2.50 -6.98 -6.01
C GLY A 157 -3.05 -8.33 -5.54
N ALA A 158 -2.29 -9.06 -4.72
CA ALA A 158 -2.70 -10.33 -4.13
C ALA A 158 -3.92 -10.21 -3.20
N GLN A 159 -4.16 -9.05 -2.60
CA GLN A 159 -5.27 -8.79 -1.69
C GLN A 159 -6.58 -8.42 -2.40
N LEU A 160 -6.56 -8.26 -3.71
CA LEU A 160 -7.76 -7.97 -4.48
C LEU A 160 -8.55 -9.26 -4.70
N GLY A 161 -9.83 -9.26 -4.35
CA GLY A 161 -10.73 -10.36 -4.64
C GLY A 161 -10.95 -10.57 -6.14
N VAL A 162 -11.43 -11.76 -6.54
CA VAL A 162 -11.69 -12.12 -7.95
C VAL A 162 -12.59 -11.06 -8.62
N PHE A 163 -13.67 -10.66 -7.95
CA PHE A 163 -14.57 -9.62 -8.48
C PHE A 163 -13.88 -8.27 -8.65
N GLU A 164 -12.98 -7.88 -7.74
CA GLU A 164 -12.25 -6.62 -7.81
C GLU A 164 -11.22 -6.62 -8.95
N ARG A 165 -10.59 -7.78 -9.22
CA ARG A 165 -9.63 -7.95 -10.31
C ARG A 165 -10.31 -7.95 -11.69
N PHE A 166 -11.43 -8.64 -11.84
CA PHE A 166 -12.06 -8.89 -13.16
C PHE A 166 -13.24 -7.99 -13.46
N MET A 167 -14.05 -7.62 -12.49
CA MET A 167 -15.25 -6.81 -12.66
C MET A 167 -15.06 -5.34 -12.28
N GLY A 168 -14.00 -5.02 -11.57
CA GLY A 168 -13.63 -3.64 -11.31
C GLY A 168 -13.34 -2.88 -12.60
N THR A 169 -13.70 -1.61 -12.65
CA THR A 169 -13.40 -0.70 -13.77
C THR A 169 -12.46 0.42 -13.27
N PRO A 170 -11.19 0.10 -12.90
CA PRO A 170 -10.25 1.12 -12.45
C PRO A 170 -9.94 2.09 -13.61
N GLY A 171 -9.85 3.37 -13.30
CA GLY A 171 -9.36 4.39 -14.21
C GLY A 171 -7.86 4.23 -14.49
N LYS A 172 -7.38 4.82 -15.57
CA LYS A 172 -5.95 4.78 -15.96
C LYS A 172 -4.99 5.36 -14.93
N GLY A 173 -5.47 6.23 -14.04
CA GLY A 173 -4.69 6.84 -12.98
C GLY A 173 -5.24 6.54 -11.60
N ASP A 174 -5.93 5.43 -11.41
CA ASP A 174 -6.51 5.08 -10.12
C ASP A 174 -5.55 4.21 -9.31
N TYR A 175 -5.31 4.61 -8.06
CA TYR A 175 -4.77 3.71 -7.03
C TYR A 175 -5.83 2.67 -6.69
N ARG A 176 -5.44 1.40 -6.63
CA ARG A 176 -6.36 0.29 -6.40
C ARG A 176 -6.79 0.25 -4.93
N THR A 177 -8.05 0.59 -4.66
CA THR A 177 -8.63 0.62 -3.32
C THR A 177 -9.63 -0.52 -3.14
N GLY A 178 -9.13 -1.76 -3.01
CA GLY A 178 -9.95 -2.95 -2.72
C GLY A 178 -10.60 -2.94 -1.33
N ALA A 179 -11.41 -3.94 -1.03
CA ALA A 179 -12.09 -4.07 0.27
C ALA A 179 -11.09 -4.21 1.41
N VAL A 180 -10.05 -5.03 1.22
CA VAL A 180 -8.98 -5.24 2.19
C VAL A 180 -8.24 -3.93 2.48
N PHE A 181 -7.85 -3.19 1.43
CA PHE A 181 -7.21 -1.89 1.61
C PHE A 181 -8.08 -0.92 2.40
N ARG A 182 -9.38 -0.81 2.08
CA ARG A 182 -10.29 0.09 2.80
C ARG A 182 -10.44 -0.28 4.27
N LEU A 183 -10.48 -1.58 4.59
CA LEU A 183 -10.52 -2.05 5.97
C LEU A 183 -9.23 -1.71 6.71
N LYS A 184 -8.07 -1.99 6.12
CA LYS A 184 -6.74 -1.65 6.68
C LYS A 184 -6.56 -0.14 6.86
N ASP A 185 -6.98 0.66 5.88
CA ASP A 185 -6.92 2.13 5.94
C ASP A 185 -7.76 2.68 7.10
N GLN A 186 -8.99 2.17 7.25
CA GLN A 186 -9.87 2.56 8.35
C GLN A 186 -9.32 2.09 9.70
N ALA A 187 -8.86 0.84 9.80
CA ALA A 187 -8.31 0.28 11.03
C ALA A 187 -7.09 1.08 11.50
N SER A 188 -6.09 1.26 10.63
CA SER A 188 -4.86 1.98 10.96
C SER A 188 -5.11 3.44 11.36
N LEU A 189 -6.09 4.10 10.73
CA LEU A 189 -6.47 5.46 11.11
C LEU A 189 -7.13 5.51 12.49
N LEU A 190 -8.02 4.56 12.81
CA LEU A 190 -8.66 4.46 14.13
C LEU A 190 -7.66 4.04 15.21
N GLN A 191 -6.71 3.17 14.92
CA GLN A 191 -5.59 2.81 15.80
C GLN A 191 -4.73 4.03 16.13
N THR A 192 -4.36 4.81 15.11
CA THR A 192 -3.60 6.07 15.29
C THR A 192 -4.39 7.05 16.16
N LEU A 193 -5.68 7.24 15.89
CA LEU A 193 -6.56 8.11 16.67
C LEU A 193 -6.70 7.65 18.13
N MET A 194 -6.92 6.37 18.34
CA MET A 194 -7.06 5.78 19.67
C MET A 194 -5.78 5.95 20.47
N TYR A 195 -4.64 5.64 19.85
CA TYR A 195 -3.34 5.68 20.53
C TYR A 195 -2.88 7.11 20.81
N GLU A 196 -3.03 8.03 19.86
CA GLU A 196 -2.77 9.47 20.07
C GLU A 196 -3.58 10.02 21.26
N ARG A 197 -4.86 9.69 21.35
CA ARG A 197 -5.72 10.09 22.47
C ARG A 197 -5.30 9.46 23.80
N PHE A 198 -4.95 8.17 23.79
CA PHE A 198 -4.49 7.48 24.98
C PHE A 198 -3.19 8.12 25.48
N LEU A 199 -2.19 8.29 24.65
CA LEU A 199 -0.92 8.93 25.00
C LEU A 199 -1.12 10.35 25.52
N SER A 200 -1.97 11.15 24.86
CA SER A 200 -2.30 12.50 25.31
C SER A 200 -2.95 12.50 26.70
N SER A 201 -3.79 11.49 27.03
CA SER A 201 -4.37 11.34 28.39
C SER A 201 -3.31 10.99 29.45
N GLU A 202 -2.21 10.37 29.06
CA GLU A 202 -1.06 10.07 29.93
C GLU A 202 -0.01 11.21 29.92
N GLY A 203 -0.32 12.36 29.24
CA GLY A 203 0.57 13.53 29.16
C GLY A 203 1.68 13.40 28.12
N ILE A 204 1.58 12.47 27.18
CA ILE A 204 2.58 12.21 26.14
C ILE A 204 2.02 12.66 24.79
N GLU A 205 2.75 13.52 24.10
CA GLU A 205 2.43 13.96 22.74
C GLU A 205 3.22 13.11 21.73
N LEU A 206 2.53 12.40 20.83
CA LEU A 206 3.17 11.49 19.86
C LEU A 206 4.17 12.22 18.93
N GLU A 207 3.91 13.47 18.58
CA GLU A 207 4.86 14.27 17.80
C GLU A 207 6.17 14.54 18.56
N LEU A 208 6.16 14.63 19.91
CA LEU A 208 7.37 14.74 20.71
C LEU A 208 8.15 13.43 20.77
N VAL A 209 7.46 12.30 20.77
CA VAL A 209 8.11 10.97 20.64
C VAL A 209 8.82 10.86 19.29
N ILE A 210 8.18 11.32 18.21
CA ILE A 210 8.81 11.36 16.88
C ILE A 210 9.99 12.35 16.85
N ALA A 211 9.87 13.50 17.52
CA ALA A 211 10.98 14.45 17.62
C ALA A 211 12.19 13.84 18.32
N TRP A 212 11.96 13.13 19.44
CA TRP A 212 12.99 12.37 20.14
C TRP A 212 13.66 11.33 19.23
N PHE A 213 12.87 10.60 18.43
CA PHE A 213 13.42 9.61 17.48
C PHE A 213 14.47 10.24 16.54
N PHE A 214 14.14 11.36 15.90
CA PHE A 214 15.05 12.01 14.95
C PHE A 214 16.23 12.72 15.63
N THR A 215 16.00 13.36 16.80
CA THR A 215 16.98 14.23 17.41
C THR A 215 17.93 13.51 18.36
N ASP A 216 17.41 12.54 19.12
CA ASP A 216 18.15 11.88 20.19
C ASP A 216 18.47 10.43 19.86
N TYR A 217 17.45 9.63 19.49
CA TYR A 217 17.61 8.19 19.30
C TYR A 217 18.55 7.86 18.14
N LEU A 218 18.37 8.45 16.96
CA LEU A 218 19.22 8.17 15.81
C LEU A 218 20.67 8.61 16.04
N GLU A 219 20.91 9.67 16.80
CA GLU A 219 22.27 10.08 17.15
C GLU A 219 22.90 9.13 18.20
N GLN A 220 22.12 8.73 19.21
CA GLN A 220 22.63 7.89 20.32
C GLN A 220 22.92 6.46 19.88
N GLU A 221 22.01 5.85 19.11
CA GLU A 221 22.12 4.45 18.69
C GLU A 221 23.00 4.26 17.45
N PHE A 222 22.91 5.16 16.47
CA PHE A 222 23.58 4.99 15.18
C PHE A 222 24.61 6.08 14.85
N GLY A 223 24.82 7.05 15.74
CA GLY A 223 25.74 8.16 15.50
C GLY A 223 25.27 9.14 14.40
N ALA A 224 24.01 9.08 13.98
CA ALA A 224 23.45 9.89 12.91
C ALA A 224 23.13 11.31 13.38
N LYS A 225 24.10 12.23 13.21
CA LYS A 225 24.01 13.62 13.69
C LYS A 225 23.27 14.52 12.74
N GLY A 226 22.56 15.50 13.32
CA GLY A 226 21.98 16.61 12.58
C GLY A 226 20.56 16.39 12.06
N LEU A 227 20.02 15.16 12.14
CA LEU A 227 18.62 14.86 11.84
C LEU A 227 17.72 15.53 12.88
N LYS A 228 16.66 16.23 12.42
CA LYS A 228 15.75 16.96 13.27
C LYS A 228 14.33 16.94 12.74
N TYR A 229 13.40 16.66 13.62
CA TYR A 229 11.97 16.87 13.42
C TYR A 229 11.47 17.85 14.46
N ARG A 230 10.59 18.78 14.07
CA ARG A 230 9.98 19.74 14.99
C ARG A 230 8.51 19.40 15.17
N ALA A 231 8.13 19.14 16.42
CA ALA A 231 6.73 18.94 16.75
C ALA A 231 5.91 20.23 16.55
N SER A 232 4.65 20.08 16.16
CA SER A 232 3.73 21.19 16.06
C SER A 232 3.42 21.79 17.44
N SER A 233 3.03 23.08 17.49
CA SER A 233 2.62 23.69 18.76
C SER A 233 1.40 22.96 19.33
N PRO A 234 1.36 22.64 20.64
CA PRO A 234 0.18 22.04 21.29
C PRO A 234 -1.09 22.88 21.12
N THR A 235 -0.95 24.22 21.02
CA THR A 235 -2.05 25.16 20.86
C THR A 235 -2.46 25.43 19.41
N ALA A 236 -1.75 24.85 18.44
CA ALA A 236 -2.06 25.03 17.02
C ALA A 236 -3.36 24.31 16.65
N THR A 237 -4.12 24.89 15.73
CA THR A 237 -5.30 24.26 15.12
C THR A 237 -4.92 23.04 14.31
N TYR A 238 -5.85 22.11 14.08
CA TYR A 238 -5.56 20.94 13.23
C TYR A 238 -5.19 21.31 11.78
N LEU A 239 -5.67 22.46 11.28
CA LEU A 239 -5.22 23.00 9.99
C LEU A 239 -3.72 23.35 10.02
N GLU A 240 -3.27 24.06 11.05
CA GLU A 240 -1.88 24.44 11.23
C GLU A 240 -1.00 23.21 11.48
N LYS A 241 -1.43 22.31 12.34
CA LYS A 241 -0.75 21.02 12.59
C LYS A 241 -0.58 20.21 11.30
N SER A 242 -1.63 20.09 10.48
CA SER A 242 -1.54 19.36 9.20
C SER A 242 -0.53 19.98 8.24
N ARG A 243 -0.53 21.31 8.10
CA ARG A 243 0.46 22.02 7.27
C ARG A 243 1.89 21.82 7.77
N HIS A 244 2.06 21.89 9.07
CA HIS A 244 3.35 21.66 9.71
C HIS A 244 3.85 20.23 9.46
N LEU A 245 3.02 19.21 9.69
CA LEU A 245 3.39 17.81 9.46
C LEU A 245 3.83 17.55 8.02
N PHE A 246 3.10 18.05 7.03
CA PHE A 246 3.50 17.84 5.62
C PHE A 246 4.83 18.50 5.28
N SER A 247 5.12 19.68 5.88
CA SER A 247 6.40 20.35 5.71
C SER A 247 7.54 19.59 6.39
N GLU A 248 7.33 19.13 7.63
CA GLU A 248 8.34 18.38 8.38
C GLU A 248 8.60 16.99 7.77
N MET A 249 7.58 16.31 7.23
CA MET A 249 7.77 15.05 6.49
C MET A 249 8.72 15.24 5.30
N GLU A 250 8.57 16.30 4.52
CA GLU A 250 9.52 16.61 3.45
C GLU A 250 10.91 16.95 3.98
N SER A 251 10.97 17.70 5.06
CA SER A 251 12.24 18.10 5.68
C SER A 251 13.03 16.89 6.17
N VAL A 252 12.42 15.97 6.93
CA VAL A 252 13.13 14.79 7.45
C VAL A 252 13.58 13.85 6.33
N LEU A 253 12.83 13.72 5.25
CA LEU A 253 13.22 12.89 4.11
C LEU A 253 14.39 13.51 3.33
N LYS A 254 14.43 14.82 3.17
CA LYS A 254 15.58 15.54 2.59
C LYS A 254 16.82 15.40 3.48
N GLN A 255 16.66 15.53 4.79
CA GLN A 255 17.74 15.34 5.74
C GLN A 255 18.27 13.88 5.69
N PHE A 256 17.37 12.89 5.63
CA PHE A 256 17.74 11.50 5.49
C PHE A 256 18.51 11.25 4.18
N THR A 257 18.04 11.81 3.05
CA THR A 257 18.75 11.70 1.76
C THR A 257 20.17 12.28 1.86
N LEU A 258 20.33 13.47 2.47
CA LEU A 258 21.65 14.06 2.69
C LEU A 258 22.54 13.18 3.58
N HIS A 259 21.96 12.59 4.63
CA HIS A 259 22.69 11.66 5.50
C HIS A 259 23.16 10.42 4.72
N VAL A 260 22.33 9.84 3.86
CA VAL A 260 22.72 8.69 3.01
C VAL A 260 23.83 9.06 2.03
N ASP A 261 23.71 10.22 1.39
CA ASP A 261 24.64 10.64 0.32
C ASP A 261 26.00 11.13 0.88
N TYR A 262 26.02 11.77 2.05
CA TYR A 262 27.19 12.45 2.58
C TYR A 262 27.63 12.00 3.98
N GLY A 263 26.86 11.17 4.67
CA GLY A 263 27.13 10.70 6.04
C GLY A 263 26.78 11.72 7.14
N GLU A 264 26.34 12.94 6.77
CA GLU A 264 25.96 14.00 7.70
C GLU A 264 24.87 14.89 7.10
N VAL A 265 24.15 15.61 7.97
CA VAL A 265 23.14 16.59 7.57
C VAL A 265 23.74 17.98 7.68
N ASP A 266 24.19 18.54 6.57
CA ASP A 266 24.69 19.91 6.49
C ASP A 266 23.49 20.89 6.30
N PRO A 267 23.26 21.85 7.21
CA PRO A 267 22.18 22.83 7.07
C PRO A 267 22.29 23.74 5.84
N GLU A 268 23.50 24.00 5.34
CA GLU A 268 23.72 24.80 4.14
C GLU A 268 23.33 24.01 2.88
N LEU A 269 23.70 22.74 2.81
CA LEU A 269 23.25 21.82 1.74
C LEU A 269 21.73 21.68 1.74
N LEU A 270 21.11 21.57 2.92
CA LEU A 270 19.65 21.46 3.03
C LEU A 270 18.96 22.70 2.44
N THR A 271 19.50 23.90 2.60
CA THR A 271 18.93 25.14 2.04
C THR A 271 19.07 25.23 0.52
N ILE A 272 20.09 24.62 -0.06
CA ILE A 272 20.33 24.61 -1.51
C ILE A 272 19.46 23.57 -2.19
N THR A 273 19.11 22.47 -1.50
CA THR A 273 18.29 21.39 -2.03
C THR A 273 16.82 21.82 -2.13
N SER A 274 16.51 22.62 -3.16
CA SER A 274 15.16 23.17 -3.37
C SER A 274 14.23 22.27 -4.18
N GLU A 275 14.73 21.18 -4.74
CA GLU A 275 13.96 20.27 -5.58
C GLU A 275 12.85 19.57 -4.82
N GLN A 276 11.73 19.36 -5.52
CA GLN A 276 10.61 18.62 -4.95
C GLN A 276 11.01 17.16 -4.78
N LEU A 277 10.87 16.65 -3.55
CA LEU A 277 11.17 15.26 -3.24
C LEU A 277 10.26 14.29 -4.02
N SER A 278 10.85 13.24 -4.59
CA SER A 278 10.15 12.08 -5.14
C SER A 278 10.31 10.92 -4.16
N TYR A 279 9.20 10.37 -3.68
CA TYR A 279 9.24 9.24 -2.72
C TYR A 279 9.93 8.00 -3.30
N GLY A 280 9.90 7.82 -4.63
CA GLY A 280 10.54 6.70 -5.31
C GLY A 280 12.05 6.81 -5.46
N ASP A 281 12.60 8.01 -5.25
CA ASP A 281 14.02 8.30 -5.46
C ASP A 281 14.79 8.48 -4.14
N ILE A 282 14.10 8.32 -2.98
CA ILE A 282 14.77 8.39 -1.68
C ILE A 282 15.71 7.19 -1.54
N PRO A 283 17.03 7.41 -1.41
CA PRO A 283 17.98 6.31 -1.32
C PRO A 283 17.86 5.55 0.01
N SER A 284 18.27 4.29 0.02
CA SER A 284 18.55 3.51 1.23
C SER A 284 20.05 3.57 1.54
N GLN A 285 20.41 3.53 2.82
CA GLN A 285 21.80 3.32 3.27
C GLN A 285 22.32 1.94 2.87
N VAL A 286 21.40 1.01 2.59
CA VAL A 286 21.69 -0.38 2.32
C VAL A 286 21.58 -0.66 0.83
N VAL A 287 22.64 -1.23 0.26
CA VAL A 287 22.66 -1.68 -1.13
C VAL A 287 21.81 -2.95 -1.25
N ASP A 288 21.06 -3.05 -2.37
CA ASP A 288 20.24 -4.21 -2.67
C ASP A 288 19.20 -4.56 -1.59
N LYS A 289 18.63 -3.52 -0.96
CA LYS A 289 17.63 -3.64 0.10
C LYS A 289 16.42 -4.46 -0.34
N TYR A 290 15.95 -4.22 -1.57
CA TYR A 290 14.76 -4.87 -2.14
C TYR A 290 15.10 -5.64 -3.41
N ALA A 291 14.37 -6.74 -3.63
CA ALA A 291 14.33 -7.41 -4.92
C ALA A 291 12.90 -7.49 -5.45
N TYR A 292 12.75 -7.30 -6.76
CA TYR A 292 11.49 -7.28 -7.49
C TYR A 292 11.49 -8.31 -8.59
N VAL A 293 10.32 -8.78 -8.96
CA VAL A 293 10.14 -9.65 -10.13
C VAL A 293 10.57 -8.90 -11.39
N ALA A 294 11.50 -9.50 -12.14
CA ALA A 294 11.93 -8.98 -13.44
C ALA A 294 10.81 -9.16 -14.49
N ASN A 295 10.92 -8.45 -15.61
CA ASN A 295 10.05 -8.70 -16.76
C ASN A 295 10.48 -10.00 -17.47
N ASN A 296 10.20 -11.14 -16.84
CA ASN A 296 10.59 -12.47 -17.26
C ASN A 296 9.38 -13.40 -17.15
N ALA A 297 9.05 -14.09 -18.24
CA ALA A 297 7.87 -14.94 -18.35
C ALA A 297 7.92 -16.18 -17.43
N ASP A 298 9.13 -16.72 -17.15
CA ASP A 298 9.28 -17.90 -16.30
C ASP A 298 8.82 -17.59 -14.87
N ILE A 299 9.36 -16.52 -14.26
CA ILE A 299 9.00 -16.16 -12.88
C ILE A 299 7.53 -15.75 -12.75
N GLN A 300 6.97 -15.04 -13.74
CA GLN A 300 5.55 -14.72 -13.78
C GLN A 300 4.68 -15.97 -13.85
N GLY A 301 5.09 -16.95 -14.68
CA GLY A 301 4.44 -18.26 -14.78
C GLY A 301 4.53 -19.05 -13.47
N ILE A 302 5.70 -19.10 -12.84
CA ILE A 302 5.92 -19.75 -11.54
C ILE A 302 4.99 -19.15 -10.48
N GLN A 303 4.97 -17.83 -10.33
CA GLN A 303 4.13 -17.17 -9.35
C GLN A 303 2.63 -17.44 -9.59
N HIS A 304 2.20 -17.36 -10.85
CA HIS A 304 0.81 -17.66 -11.19
C HIS A 304 0.45 -19.10 -10.86
N LEU A 305 1.30 -20.07 -11.22
CA LEU A 305 1.03 -21.49 -10.95
C LEU A 305 1.00 -21.80 -9.46
N LEU A 306 1.87 -21.18 -8.65
CA LEU A 306 1.99 -21.48 -7.23
C LEU A 306 0.89 -20.82 -6.38
N PHE A 307 0.56 -19.56 -6.66
CA PHE A 307 -0.18 -18.71 -5.71
C PHE A 307 -1.53 -18.21 -6.21
N SER A 308 -1.78 -18.25 -7.54
CA SER A 308 -3.06 -17.78 -8.07
C SER A 308 -4.18 -18.78 -7.81
N ASP A 309 -5.32 -18.28 -7.35
CA ASP A 309 -6.60 -18.99 -7.27
C ASP A 309 -7.17 -19.36 -8.66
N GLN A 310 -6.64 -18.76 -9.72
CA GLN A 310 -6.97 -19.06 -11.12
C GLN A 310 -5.96 -20.00 -11.78
N SER A 311 -5.03 -20.56 -11.01
CA SER A 311 -4.09 -21.56 -11.50
C SER A 311 -4.81 -22.84 -11.90
N GLY A 312 -4.45 -23.41 -13.04
CA GLY A 312 -4.98 -24.73 -13.44
C GLY A 312 -4.58 -25.88 -12.51
N LEU A 313 -3.72 -25.62 -11.49
CA LEU A 313 -3.24 -26.62 -10.53
C LEU A 313 -4.02 -26.66 -9.21
N VAL A 314 -4.96 -25.73 -8.97
CA VAL A 314 -5.69 -25.63 -7.71
C VAL A 314 -6.79 -26.68 -7.51
N HIS A 315 -7.20 -27.36 -8.58
CA HIS A 315 -8.24 -28.38 -8.56
C HIS A 315 -7.79 -29.61 -9.35
N ILE A 316 -7.70 -30.74 -8.68
CA ILE A 316 -7.39 -32.06 -9.30
C ILE A 316 -8.67 -32.91 -9.29
N SER A 317 -9.35 -32.94 -8.16
CA SER A 317 -10.62 -33.67 -7.95
C SER A 317 -11.41 -32.95 -6.86
N SER A 318 -12.67 -33.39 -6.61
CA SER A 318 -13.50 -32.85 -5.52
C SER A 318 -12.86 -32.93 -4.13
N ASP A 319 -11.96 -33.89 -3.93
CA ASP A 319 -11.30 -34.12 -2.64
C ASP A 319 -9.90 -33.48 -2.59
N LEU A 320 -9.40 -33.01 -3.73
CA LEU A 320 -8.09 -32.37 -3.91
C LEU A 320 -8.27 -31.00 -4.58
N GLU A 321 -8.72 -30.04 -3.78
CA GLU A 321 -8.94 -28.66 -4.16
C GLU A 321 -8.45 -27.72 -3.04
N ALA A 322 -7.83 -26.59 -3.40
CA ALA A 322 -7.37 -25.58 -2.45
C ALA A 322 -7.37 -24.19 -3.09
N GLU A 323 -7.20 -23.14 -2.27
CA GLU A 323 -7.13 -21.74 -2.73
C GLU A 323 -5.91 -21.47 -3.62
N SER A 324 -4.83 -22.25 -3.47
CA SER A 324 -3.65 -22.17 -4.32
C SER A 324 -2.94 -23.53 -4.40
N PHE A 325 -2.11 -23.71 -5.41
CA PHE A 325 -1.30 -24.92 -5.56
C PHE A 325 -0.33 -25.10 -4.38
N LEU A 326 0.18 -24.02 -3.82
CA LEU A 326 0.98 -24.05 -2.59
C LEU A 326 0.21 -24.75 -1.45
N HIS A 327 -1.01 -24.32 -1.16
CA HIS A 327 -1.82 -24.90 -0.10
C HIS A 327 -2.20 -26.35 -0.39
N LEU A 328 -2.46 -26.68 -1.66
CA LEU A 328 -2.80 -28.03 -2.09
C LEU A 328 -1.67 -29.01 -1.78
N VAL A 329 -0.42 -28.66 -2.14
CA VAL A 329 0.76 -29.51 -1.92
C VAL A 329 1.16 -29.61 -0.46
N ILE A 330 1.00 -28.53 0.33
CA ILE A 330 1.34 -28.56 1.77
C ILE A 330 0.34 -29.43 2.56
N ALA A 331 -0.94 -29.38 2.18
CA ALA A 331 -2.00 -30.08 2.90
C ALA A 331 -2.17 -31.56 2.52
N ASN A 332 -1.62 -32.00 1.38
CA ASN A 332 -1.87 -33.32 0.82
C ASN A 332 -0.60 -33.98 0.29
N ASP A 333 -0.54 -35.30 0.38
CA ASP A 333 0.44 -36.12 -0.35
C ASP A 333 -0.13 -36.44 -1.74
N ILE A 334 0.45 -35.85 -2.77
CA ILE A 334 -0.06 -35.91 -4.14
C ILE A 334 1.01 -36.53 -5.05
N ALA A 335 0.65 -37.56 -5.83
CA ALA A 335 1.52 -38.15 -6.84
C ALA A 335 1.30 -37.47 -8.20
N TYR A 336 2.31 -37.54 -9.07
CA TYR A 336 2.29 -36.96 -10.41
C TYR A 336 1.15 -37.48 -11.30
N ASP A 337 0.83 -38.75 -11.21
CA ASP A 337 -0.21 -39.41 -12.01
C ASP A 337 -1.64 -39.01 -11.62
N GLN A 338 -1.84 -38.38 -10.45
CA GLN A 338 -3.13 -37.81 -10.05
C GLN A 338 -3.50 -36.55 -10.81
N PHE A 339 -2.50 -35.87 -11.41
CA PHE A 339 -2.73 -34.70 -12.24
C PHE A 339 -3.20 -35.07 -13.64
N HIS A 340 -4.14 -34.32 -14.19
CA HIS A 340 -4.55 -34.44 -15.59
C HIS A 340 -3.41 -34.11 -16.56
N GLU A 341 -3.40 -34.66 -17.76
CA GLU A 341 -2.34 -34.44 -18.77
C GLU A 341 -2.04 -32.95 -19.03
N TYR A 342 -3.04 -32.10 -19.03
CA TYR A 342 -2.85 -30.66 -19.21
C TYR A 342 -2.17 -29.99 -18.00
N GLN A 343 -2.35 -30.53 -16.78
CA GLN A 343 -1.72 -30.07 -15.55
C GLN A 343 -0.29 -30.57 -15.43
N GLN A 344 -0.03 -31.80 -15.86
CA GLN A 344 1.31 -32.44 -15.82
C GLN A 344 2.37 -31.59 -16.52
N ARG A 345 2.03 -30.90 -17.61
CA ARG A 345 2.94 -29.95 -18.29
C ARG A 345 3.37 -28.83 -17.40
N ASN A 346 2.47 -28.31 -16.55
CA ASN A 346 2.78 -27.25 -15.59
C ASN A 346 3.64 -27.80 -14.44
N ILE A 347 3.42 -29.04 -14.01
CA ILE A 347 4.28 -29.71 -13.03
C ILE A 347 5.69 -29.91 -13.61
N ASP A 348 5.80 -30.43 -14.84
CA ASP A 348 7.08 -30.62 -15.53
C ASP A 348 7.84 -29.26 -15.66
N PHE A 349 7.14 -28.18 -15.99
CA PHE A 349 7.72 -26.85 -16.03
C PHE A 349 8.27 -26.43 -14.65
N LEU A 350 7.51 -26.61 -13.58
CA LEU A 350 7.96 -26.26 -12.22
C LEU A 350 9.15 -27.13 -11.77
N VAL A 351 9.22 -28.39 -12.19
CA VAL A 351 10.38 -29.28 -11.96
C VAL A 351 11.59 -28.81 -12.77
N GLU A 352 11.42 -28.48 -14.05
CA GLU A 352 12.49 -27.93 -14.91
C GLU A 352 13.09 -26.64 -14.32
N LYS A 353 12.26 -25.80 -13.74
CA LYS A 353 12.70 -24.55 -13.10
C LYS A 353 13.23 -24.74 -11.67
N GLY A 354 13.28 -25.95 -11.16
CA GLY A 354 13.81 -26.27 -9.83
C GLY A 354 12.92 -25.79 -8.67
N ILE A 355 11.64 -25.57 -8.92
CA ILE A 355 10.64 -25.23 -7.90
C ILE A 355 10.12 -26.46 -7.19
N LEU A 356 9.88 -27.54 -7.95
CA LEU A 356 9.47 -28.82 -7.43
C LEU A 356 10.60 -29.84 -7.54
N THR A 357 10.59 -30.85 -6.67
CA THR A 357 11.46 -32.02 -6.80
C THR A 357 11.05 -32.87 -8.02
N GLY A 358 11.99 -33.62 -8.56
CA GLY A 358 11.68 -34.55 -9.66
C GLY A 358 11.02 -35.87 -9.22
N ASP A 359 10.62 -35.98 -7.96
CA ASP A 359 9.94 -37.17 -7.44
C ASP A 359 8.49 -37.21 -7.98
N ARG A 360 8.16 -38.34 -8.65
CA ARG A 360 6.82 -38.53 -9.21
C ARG A 360 5.86 -39.24 -8.26
N ASP A 361 6.37 -39.91 -7.25
CA ASP A 361 5.54 -40.59 -6.25
C ASP A 361 4.98 -39.59 -5.26
N ARG A 362 5.69 -38.42 -5.05
CA ARG A 362 5.27 -37.36 -4.18
C ARG A 362 5.73 -36.00 -4.69
N ILE A 363 4.80 -35.16 -5.08
CA ILE A 363 5.07 -33.77 -5.44
C ILE A 363 5.47 -33.00 -4.18
N ALA A 364 6.65 -32.38 -4.22
CA ALA A 364 7.18 -31.59 -3.10
C ALA A 364 8.00 -30.39 -3.61
N PHE A 365 8.04 -29.32 -2.84
CA PHE A 365 8.87 -28.15 -3.12
C PHE A 365 10.36 -28.47 -2.94
N ALA A 366 11.20 -27.99 -3.84
CA ALA A 366 12.64 -28.27 -3.83
C ALA A 366 13.37 -27.44 -2.75
N SER A 367 12.90 -26.22 -2.47
CA SER A 367 13.55 -25.30 -1.52
C SER A 367 12.50 -24.47 -0.75
N ALA A 368 12.41 -24.70 0.56
CA ALA A 368 11.55 -23.92 1.43
C ALA A 368 11.96 -22.42 1.52
N PRO A 369 13.27 -22.05 1.61
CA PRO A 369 13.68 -20.65 1.56
C PRO A 369 13.29 -19.95 0.25
N GLN A 370 13.47 -20.60 -0.91
CA GLN A 370 13.05 -20.07 -2.19
C GLN A 370 11.54 -19.86 -2.25
N LEU A 371 10.77 -20.83 -1.76
CA LEU A 371 9.31 -20.75 -1.72
C LEU A 371 8.83 -19.59 -0.85
N HIS A 372 9.49 -19.35 0.28
CA HIS A 372 9.18 -18.22 1.17
C HIS A 372 9.42 -16.87 0.48
N VAL A 373 10.55 -16.72 -0.22
CA VAL A 373 10.82 -15.51 -1.02
C VAL A 373 9.79 -15.33 -2.14
N LEU A 374 9.45 -16.41 -2.86
CA LEU A 374 8.44 -16.34 -3.93
C LEU A 374 7.06 -15.96 -3.40
N LYS A 375 6.70 -16.42 -2.19
CA LYS A 375 5.44 -16.06 -1.53
C LYS A 375 5.43 -14.59 -1.16
N GLU A 376 6.49 -14.05 -0.56
CA GLU A 376 6.60 -12.64 -0.21
C GLU A 376 6.50 -11.74 -1.46
N LEU A 377 7.19 -12.11 -2.55
CA LEU A 377 7.10 -11.43 -3.85
C LEU A 377 5.67 -11.43 -4.43
N TRP A 378 4.90 -12.48 -4.16
CA TRP A 378 3.50 -12.53 -4.57
C TRP A 378 2.59 -11.65 -3.71
N GLU A 379 2.77 -11.70 -2.40
CA GLU A 379 1.92 -11.00 -1.43
C GLU A 379 2.18 -9.50 -1.41
N TYR A 380 3.46 -9.08 -1.49
CA TYR A 380 3.89 -7.67 -1.34
C TYR A 380 4.47 -7.06 -2.62
N GLU A 381 4.54 -7.79 -3.72
CA GLU A 381 5.14 -7.35 -4.98
C GLU A 381 6.64 -7.02 -4.88
N VAL A 382 7.26 -7.33 -3.76
CA VAL A 382 8.66 -7.06 -3.41
C VAL A 382 9.12 -8.05 -2.34
N THR A 383 10.43 -8.30 -2.24
CA THR A 383 11.02 -8.97 -1.08
C THR A 383 12.10 -8.10 -0.44
N SER A 384 12.16 -8.10 0.90
CA SER A 384 13.15 -7.37 1.69
C SER A 384 14.37 -8.26 1.92
N CYS A 385 15.41 -8.10 1.08
CA CYS A 385 16.50 -9.06 0.95
C CYS A 385 17.22 -9.40 2.26
N LEU A 386 17.53 -8.40 3.08
CA LEU A 386 18.35 -8.57 4.29
C LEU A 386 17.57 -9.09 5.50
N HIS A 387 16.24 -9.09 5.45
CA HIS A 387 15.42 -9.68 6.51
C HIS A 387 15.29 -11.20 6.38
N HIS A 388 15.66 -11.76 5.24
CA HIS A 388 15.70 -13.21 5.06
C HIS A 388 16.89 -13.85 5.78
N SER A 389 16.73 -15.11 6.18
CA SER A 389 17.85 -15.95 6.64
C SER A 389 18.93 -16.06 5.54
N ALA A 390 20.14 -16.46 5.91
CA ALA A 390 21.23 -16.68 4.94
C ALA A 390 20.83 -17.62 3.78
N ALA A 391 19.98 -18.63 4.04
CA ALA A 391 19.45 -19.50 3.01
C ALA A 391 18.45 -18.78 2.09
N GLY A 392 17.64 -17.87 2.61
CA GLY A 392 16.73 -17.02 1.83
C GLY A 392 17.48 -16.01 0.97
N GLN A 393 18.49 -15.34 1.55
CA GLN A 393 19.36 -14.42 0.79
C GLN A 393 20.05 -15.13 -0.36
N LYS A 394 20.61 -16.33 -0.12
CA LYS A 394 21.18 -17.16 -1.18
C LYS A 394 20.16 -17.51 -2.27
N ALA A 395 18.93 -17.84 -1.90
CA ALA A 395 17.87 -18.11 -2.88
C ALA A 395 17.53 -16.84 -3.70
N ILE A 396 17.55 -15.64 -3.11
CA ILE A 396 17.39 -14.37 -3.82
C ILE A 396 18.53 -14.19 -4.83
N ASP A 397 19.78 -14.38 -4.42
CA ASP A 397 20.96 -14.24 -5.29
C ASP A 397 20.91 -15.21 -6.47
N GLU A 398 20.49 -16.45 -6.25
CA GLU A 398 20.28 -17.46 -7.30
C GLU A 398 19.19 -17.01 -8.29
N MET A 399 18.08 -16.48 -7.81
CA MET A 399 17.00 -15.97 -8.66
C MET A 399 17.39 -14.70 -9.41
N VAL A 400 18.19 -13.82 -8.82
CA VAL A 400 18.78 -12.65 -9.53
C VAL A 400 19.72 -13.12 -10.63
N SER A 401 20.59 -14.09 -10.34
CA SER A 401 21.51 -14.68 -11.32
C SER A 401 20.79 -15.38 -12.48
N ALA A 402 19.62 -15.94 -12.22
CA ALA A 402 18.73 -16.53 -13.23
C ALA A 402 17.97 -15.46 -14.05
N GLY A 403 18.08 -14.17 -13.70
CA GLY A 403 17.34 -13.08 -14.35
C GLY A 403 15.85 -13.06 -14.00
N TRP A 404 15.47 -13.64 -12.88
CA TRP A 404 14.09 -13.65 -12.38
C TRP A 404 13.81 -12.42 -11.52
N LEU A 405 14.82 -11.93 -10.81
CA LEU A 405 14.70 -10.77 -9.91
C LEU A 405 15.68 -9.66 -10.29
N VAL A 406 15.33 -8.44 -9.87
CA VAL A 406 16.18 -7.24 -9.98
C VAL A 406 16.21 -6.51 -8.65
N HIS A 407 17.39 -6.05 -8.25
CA HIS A 407 17.58 -5.31 -7.00
C HIS A 407 17.25 -3.82 -7.13
N ARG A 408 16.88 -3.22 -5.99
CA ARG A 408 16.79 -1.77 -5.78
C ARG A 408 17.22 -1.39 -4.37
N SER A 409 17.85 -0.20 -4.28
CA SER A 409 18.38 0.37 -3.03
C SER A 409 17.65 1.67 -2.70
N THR A 410 16.35 1.57 -2.41
CA THR A 410 15.49 2.71 -2.05
C THR A 410 14.95 2.55 -0.63
N LEU A 411 14.67 3.66 0.07
CA LEU A 411 14.09 3.64 1.41
C LEU A 411 12.73 2.92 1.42
N LEU A 412 11.90 3.22 0.43
CA LEU A 412 10.54 2.70 0.29
C LEU A 412 10.46 1.72 -0.87
N SER A 413 9.64 0.68 -0.73
CA SER A 413 9.27 -0.20 -1.84
C SER A 413 8.33 0.50 -2.83
N ALA A 414 8.17 -0.04 -4.04
CA ALA A 414 7.32 0.55 -5.07
C ALA A 414 5.84 0.67 -4.61
N ALA A 415 5.31 -0.33 -3.91
CA ALA A 415 3.96 -0.30 -3.37
C ALA A 415 3.81 0.75 -2.26
N GLU A 416 4.83 0.91 -1.40
CA GLU A 416 4.89 1.95 -0.37
C GLU A 416 4.95 3.34 -1.01
N VAL A 417 5.78 3.55 -2.04
CA VAL A 417 5.82 4.80 -2.81
C VAL A 417 4.46 5.15 -3.38
N SER A 418 3.77 4.19 -4.00
CA SER A 418 2.43 4.39 -4.55
C SER A 418 1.41 4.74 -3.47
N TYR A 419 1.52 4.15 -2.27
CA TYR A 419 0.68 4.47 -1.12
C TYR A 419 0.88 5.92 -0.64
N PHE A 420 2.12 6.37 -0.50
CA PHE A 420 2.41 7.77 -0.15
C PHE A 420 1.93 8.73 -1.24
N ASN A 421 2.18 8.44 -2.51
CA ASN A 421 1.71 9.25 -3.64
C ASN A 421 0.19 9.35 -3.69
N TYR A 422 -0.53 8.26 -3.40
CA TYR A 422 -2.00 8.25 -3.35
C TYR A 422 -2.55 9.25 -2.34
N PHE A 423 -1.97 9.31 -1.13
CA PHE A 423 -2.45 10.25 -0.10
C PHE A 423 -1.96 11.68 -0.30
N LEU A 424 -0.73 11.87 -0.75
CA LEU A 424 -0.03 13.15 -0.61
C LEU A 424 -0.07 14.03 -1.85
N ASN A 425 -0.06 13.42 -3.05
CA ASN A 425 0.02 14.19 -4.30
C ASN A 425 -0.88 13.58 -5.40
N ASP A 426 -0.89 14.21 -6.57
CA ASP A 426 -1.68 13.81 -7.74
C ASP A 426 -0.80 13.45 -8.96
N LYS A 427 0.49 13.22 -8.72
CA LYS A 427 1.44 12.89 -9.81
C LYS A 427 1.15 11.54 -10.45
N GLU A 428 0.96 10.53 -9.62
CA GLU A 428 0.74 9.15 -10.04
C GLU A 428 -0.76 8.84 -10.14
N PHE A 429 -1.54 9.18 -9.10
CA PHE A 429 -2.95 8.82 -9.00
C PHE A 429 -3.88 10.03 -9.03
N SER A 430 -5.02 9.86 -9.71
CA SER A 430 -6.04 10.91 -9.87
C SER A 430 -7.25 10.74 -8.94
N ASN A 431 -7.39 9.57 -8.28
CA ASN A 431 -8.45 9.26 -7.33
C ASN A 431 -8.05 9.50 -5.86
N GLY A 432 -6.79 9.88 -5.60
CA GLY A 432 -6.27 10.15 -4.27
C GLY A 432 -6.75 11.48 -3.67
N PRO A 433 -6.64 11.66 -2.35
CA PRO A 433 -7.02 12.90 -1.67
C PRO A 433 -6.03 14.05 -1.86
N SER A 434 -4.80 13.79 -2.33
CA SER A 434 -3.74 14.81 -2.61
C SER A 434 -3.53 15.78 -1.44
N LEU A 435 -3.44 15.26 -0.22
CA LEU A 435 -3.48 16.06 1.01
C LEU A 435 -2.36 17.10 1.09
N ARG A 436 -1.12 16.67 0.84
CA ARG A 436 0.03 17.59 0.87
C ARG A 436 -0.16 18.75 -0.11
N ASN A 437 -0.56 18.45 -1.34
CA ASN A 437 -0.77 19.50 -2.34
C ASN A 437 -1.86 20.48 -1.92
N ARG A 438 -2.96 20.00 -1.36
CA ARG A 438 -4.06 20.85 -0.89
C ARG A 438 -3.65 21.77 0.23
N TYR A 439 -2.95 21.25 1.25
CA TYR A 439 -2.64 21.97 2.46
C TYR A 439 -1.47 22.95 2.31
N LEU A 440 -0.45 22.59 1.50
CA LEU A 440 0.69 23.48 1.25
C LEU A 440 0.40 24.54 0.18
N HIS A 441 -0.50 24.26 -0.78
CA HIS A 441 -0.87 25.22 -1.83
C HIS A 441 -2.19 25.96 -1.56
N GLY A 442 -2.79 25.77 -0.39
CA GLY A 442 -3.98 26.54 0.03
C GLY A 442 -5.27 26.19 -0.70
N SER A 443 -5.38 24.99 -1.30
CA SER A 443 -6.58 24.52 -2.00
C SER A 443 -7.44 23.56 -1.15
N GLN A 444 -7.27 23.54 0.16
CA GLN A 444 -8.13 22.79 1.08
C GLN A 444 -9.56 23.39 1.07
N ALA A 445 -10.56 22.51 1.08
CA ALA A 445 -11.95 22.93 1.25
C ALA A 445 -12.21 23.34 2.71
N ASP A 446 -13.04 24.37 2.92
CA ASP A 446 -13.57 24.87 4.19
C ASP A 446 -12.55 24.99 5.34
N GLY A 447 -12.00 26.22 5.48
CA GLY A 447 -11.07 26.57 6.55
C GLY A 447 -11.63 26.44 7.98
N ASP A 448 -12.92 26.15 8.16
CA ASP A 448 -13.61 26.22 9.44
C ASP A 448 -14.10 24.85 9.98
N ASP A 449 -14.04 23.73 9.22
CA ASP A 449 -14.40 22.40 9.75
C ASP A 449 -13.20 21.69 10.38
N ASP A 450 -13.03 21.90 11.67
CA ASP A 450 -11.95 21.29 12.47
C ASP A 450 -11.93 19.74 12.40
N ARG A 451 -13.08 19.09 12.16
CA ARG A 451 -13.16 17.62 12.03
C ARG A 451 -12.46 17.13 10.75
N VAL A 452 -12.62 17.87 9.66
CA VAL A 452 -11.94 17.53 8.37
C VAL A 452 -10.42 17.71 8.54
N HIS A 453 -9.99 18.78 9.18
CA HIS A 453 -8.58 19.03 9.43
C HIS A 453 -7.99 18.03 10.42
N ARG A 454 -8.74 17.60 11.42
CA ARG A 454 -8.33 16.54 12.34
C ARG A 454 -8.14 15.20 11.63
N HIS A 455 -9.04 14.83 10.73
CA HIS A 455 -8.88 13.62 9.91
C HIS A 455 -7.62 13.68 9.05
N THR A 456 -7.35 14.82 8.42
CA THR A 456 -6.12 15.05 7.64
C THR A 456 -4.87 14.97 8.52
N TYR A 457 -4.89 15.59 9.70
CA TYR A 457 -3.79 15.53 10.66
C TYR A 457 -3.47 14.09 11.06
N LEU A 458 -4.47 13.30 11.42
CA LEU A 458 -4.29 11.88 11.78
C LEU A 458 -3.79 11.02 10.61
N THR A 459 -4.25 11.32 9.40
CA THR A 459 -3.72 10.65 8.19
C THR A 459 -2.24 11.01 7.99
N ALA A 460 -1.87 12.28 8.13
CA ALA A 460 -0.48 12.73 8.03
C ALA A 460 0.40 12.11 9.12
N LEU A 461 -0.10 12.06 10.37
CA LEU A 461 0.60 11.46 11.51
C LEU A 461 0.85 9.96 11.28
N ARG A 462 -0.15 9.21 10.81
CA ARG A 462 -0.01 7.80 10.41
C ARG A 462 1.08 7.61 9.34
N LEU A 463 1.09 8.45 8.31
CA LEU A 463 2.11 8.40 7.26
C LEU A 463 3.51 8.73 7.81
N LEU A 464 3.60 9.71 8.70
CA LEU A 464 4.88 10.06 9.35
C LEU A 464 5.40 8.89 10.21
N VAL A 465 4.55 8.22 10.97
CA VAL A 465 4.92 7.02 11.73
C VAL A 465 5.41 5.90 10.78
N ALA A 466 4.75 5.70 9.65
CA ALA A 466 5.21 4.73 8.65
C ALA A 466 6.61 5.10 8.11
N LEU A 467 6.93 6.39 7.93
CA LEU A 467 8.28 6.82 7.57
C LEU A 467 9.29 6.58 8.70
N VAL A 468 8.91 6.81 9.96
CA VAL A 468 9.77 6.51 11.12
C VAL A 468 10.13 5.02 11.13
N ILE A 469 9.16 4.12 10.92
CA ILE A 469 9.40 2.67 10.84
C ILE A 469 10.42 2.35 9.73
N LYS A 470 10.26 2.91 8.53
CA LYS A 470 11.14 2.65 7.39
C LYS A 470 12.55 3.21 7.57
N ILE A 471 12.67 4.40 8.16
CA ILE A 471 13.97 5.02 8.46
C ILE A 471 14.68 4.22 9.56
N ASN A 472 13.97 3.84 10.62
CA ASN A 472 14.55 3.02 11.69
C ASN A 472 15.05 1.67 11.16
N ASP A 473 14.25 0.99 10.34
CA ASP A 473 14.63 -0.25 9.67
C ASP A 473 15.93 -0.10 8.87
N ASP A 474 16.04 0.99 8.11
CA ASP A 474 17.21 1.27 7.27
C ASP A 474 18.49 1.45 8.10
N PHE A 475 18.41 2.15 9.23
CA PHE A 475 19.51 2.29 10.18
C PHE A 475 19.87 0.94 10.86
N CYS A 476 18.88 0.18 11.30
CA CYS A 476 19.12 -1.14 11.91
C CYS A 476 19.80 -2.12 10.95
N LEU A 477 19.39 -2.13 9.67
CA LEU A 477 20.01 -2.98 8.64
C LEU A 477 21.45 -2.58 8.36
N THR A 478 21.78 -1.29 8.39
CA THR A 478 23.13 -0.78 8.19
C THR A 478 24.05 -1.19 9.34
N ASP A 479 23.60 -1.05 10.58
CA ASP A 479 24.37 -1.42 11.78
C ASP A 479 24.63 -2.93 11.82
N ASN A 480 23.62 -3.76 11.57
CA ASN A 480 23.76 -5.20 11.48
C ASN A 480 24.76 -5.64 10.38
N ALA A 481 24.79 -4.94 9.25
CA ALA A 481 25.73 -5.22 8.15
C ALA A 481 27.19 -4.85 8.52
N VAL A 482 27.39 -3.89 9.40
CA VAL A 482 28.72 -3.55 9.95
C VAL A 482 29.16 -4.61 10.94
N LEU A 483 28.31 -4.97 11.91
CA LEU A 483 28.61 -5.98 12.94
C LEU A 483 28.88 -7.38 12.34
N ALA A 484 28.27 -7.72 11.23
CA ALA A 484 28.50 -9.00 10.54
C ALA A 484 29.86 -9.07 9.79
N LYS A 485 30.56 -7.92 9.60
CA LYS A 485 31.88 -7.83 8.94
C LYS A 485 33.03 -7.75 9.92
N GLU A 486 32.78 -7.45 11.20
CA GLU A 486 33.73 -7.49 12.31
C GLU A 486 33.83 -8.90 12.92
#